data_8239b500233725c9b90fce29371286d8
#
_entry.id   8239b500233725c9b90fce29371286d8
#
_cell.length_a   1.000
_cell.length_b   1.000
_cell.length_c   1.000
_cell.angle_alpha   90.00
_cell.angle_beta   90.00
_cell.angle_gamma   90.00
#
_symmetry.space_group_name_H-M   'P 1'
#
loop_
_entity.id
_entity.type
_entity.pdbx_description
1 polymer ?
#
loop_
_entity_poly.entity_id
_entity_poly.type
_entity_poly.pdbx_seq_one_letter_code
_entity_poly.pdbx_strand_id
1 'polypeptide(L)'
;MSRPTHVTSGPYAPPAPARELTAVSADGARLHVEVHGPADATVPTVVLAHGWTCSTAFWAAQIRDLAADHRVIAYDQRGHGRSPASDACGTDALADDLEAVLAATLRPGEKAVLVGHSMGGMTLMAAATRPRFREHAVAALLCSTGSSRLVAEARVLPLPAGRLRTGITKRVLGSRAPLGPITPVARAILKYATMGPGSSPGMVEACARIVHACPRAVRHAWSQVLDLLDLDHGVRELTVPTAVVAGTADRLTPLAHARALVATLPNCVGLTELTGLGHMTPVEAPDVVTGRIRELVADYAQIKEGA
;
A
#
# COMPACT_ATOMS: atom_id res chain seq x y z
N MET A 1 11.02 -19.39 14.18
CA MET A 1 10.43 -20.21 13.10
C MET A 1 10.15 -19.28 11.94
N SER A 2 10.85 -19.41 10.81
CA SER A 2 10.63 -18.62 9.60
C SER A 2 9.23 -18.92 9.06
N ARG A 3 8.41 -17.89 8.87
CA ARG A 3 7.09 -18.03 8.26
C ARG A 3 7.26 -18.41 6.78
N PRO A 4 6.70 -19.54 6.31
CA PRO A 4 6.83 -19.99 4.93
C PRO A 4 5.84 -19.24 4.05
N THR A 5 6.24 -18.06 3.52
CA THR A 5 5.25 -17.22 2.87
C THR A 5 5.79 -16.32 1.78
N HIS A 6 7.06 -16.40 1.51
CA HIS A 6 7.61 -15.59 0.46
C HIS A 6 7.48 -16.33 -0.87
N VAL A 7 7.01 -15.62 -1.89
CA VAL A 7 7.27 -15.99 -3.26
C VAL A 7 8.77 -15.86 -3.43
N THR A 8 9.48 -16.98 -3.41
CA THR A 8 10.96 -17.02 -3.41
C THR A 8 11.55 -17.12 -4.81
N SER A 9 10.71 -17.26 -5.83
CA SER A 9 11.14 -17.40 -7.22
C SER A 9 10.07 -16.89 -8.19
N GLY A 10 10.48 -16.60 -9.42
CA GLY A 10 9.62 -16.14 -10.50
C GLY A 10 9.32 -14.62 -10.46
N PRO A 11 8.41 -14.16 -11.34
CA PRO A 11 8.20 -12.72 -11.58
C PRO A 11 7.60 -11.96 -10.41
N TYR A 12 7.08 -12.66 -9.40
CA TYR A 12 6.48 -12.06 -8.20
C TYR A 12 7.39 -12.16 -6.97
N ALA A 13 8.60 -12.73 -7.09
CA ALA A 13 9.58 -12.72 -6.01
C ALA A 13 10.27 -11.35 -5.98
N PRO A 14 10.33 -10.68 -4.82
CA PRO A 14 11.08 -9.43 -4.72
C PRO A 14 12.57 -9.71 -4.93
N PRO A 15 13.31 -8.78 -5.57
CA PRO A 15 14.76 -8.87 -5.59
C PRO A 15 15.33 -8.75 -4.18
N ALA A 16 16.53 -9.27 -3.97
CA ALA A 16 17.23 -9.08 -2.69
C ALA A 16 17.50 -7.58 -2.47
N PRO A 17 17.24 -7.05 -1.27
CA PRO A 17 17.56 -5.67 -0.95
C PRO A 17 19.08 -5.45 -0.89
N ALA A 18 19.52 -4.25 -1.28
CA ALA A 18 20.91 -3.83 -1.11
C ALA A 18 21.25 -3.63 0.38
N ARG A 19 20.27 -3.20 1.18
CA ARG A 19 20.37 -3.03 2.62
C ARG A 19 19.04 -3.25 3.31
N GLU A 20 19.08 -3.88 4.48
CA GLU A 20 17.94 -3.97 5.41
C GLU A 20 18.26 -3.16 6.68
N LEU A 21 17.23 -2.55 7.25
CA LEU A 21 17.34 -1.85 8.52
C LEU A 21 16.04 -1.94 9.32
N THR A 22 16.10 -1.47 10.55
CA THR A 22 14.93 -1.34 11.42
C THR A 22 14.68 0.15 11.68
N ALA A 23 13.51 0.66 11.31
CA ALA A 23 13.00 1.93 11.80
C ALA A 23 12.25 1.70 13.12
N VAL A 24 12.34 2.68 14.04
CA VAL A 24 11.67 2.60 15.35
C VAL A 24 10.66 3.74 15.43
N SER A 25 9.38 3.38 15.53
CA SER A 25 8.27 4.32 15.64
C SER A 25 8.25 5.04 17.00
N ALA A 26 7.46 6.09 17.12
CA ALA A 26 7.37 6.92 18.32
C ALA A 26 6.97 6.12 19.58
N ASP A 27 6.18 5.08 19.41
CA ASP A 27 5.75 4.17 20.49
C ASP A 27 6.71 2.99 20.74
N GLY A 28 7.87 2.96 20.05
CA GLY A 28 8.86 1.89 20.13
C GLY A 28 8.58 0.70 19.20
N ALA A 29 7.53 0.72 18.38
CA ALA A 29 7.27 -0.33 17.40
C ALA A 29 8.42 -0.40 16.37
N ARG A 30 8.86 -1.61 16.07
CA ARG A 30 9.97 -1.87 15.15
C ARG A 30 9.46 -2.21 13.78
N LEU A 31 9.96 -1.52 12.77
CA LEU A 31 9.55 -1.70 11.38
C LEU A 31 10.71 -2.23 10.56
N HIS A 32 10.48 -3.32 9.84
CA HIS A 32 11.42 -3.84 8.87
C HIS A 32 11.40 -2.97 7.61
N VAL A 33 12.57 -2.52 7.18
CA VAL A 33 12.74 -1.64 6.02
C VAL A 33 13.77 -2.23 5.08
N GLU A 34 13.47 -2.24 3.81
CA GLU A 34 14.33 -2.68 2.71
C GLU A 34 14.70 -1.47 1.85
N VAL A 35 15.98 -1.36 1.50
CA VAL A 35 16.48 -0.37 0.55
C VAL A 35 17.04 -1.11 -0.66
N HIS A 36 16.55 -0.75 -1.84
CA HIS A 36 16.94 -1.33 -3.11
C HIS A 36 17.48 -0.25 -4.04
N GLY A 37 18.23 -0.68 -5.06
CA GLY A 37 18.81 0.20 -6.07
C GLY A 37 20.08 0.93 -5.63
N PRO A 38 20.50 1.96 -6.37
CA PRO A 38 21.72 2.69 -6.10
C PRO A 38 21.73 3.33 -4.71
N ALA A 39 22.89 3.32 -4.06
CA ALA A 39 23.07 4.00 -2.77
C ALA A 39 23.33 5.51 -2.92
N ASP A 40 23.48 5.98 -4.15
CA ASP A 40 23.78 7.38 -4.46
C ASP A 40 22.57 8.28 -4.15
N ALA A 41 22.84 9.38 -3.44
CA ALA A 41 21.81 10.38 -3.11
C ALA A 41 21.42 11.26 -4.31
N THR A 42 22.11 11.14 -5.42
CA THR A 42 21.80 11.88 -6.67
C THR A 42 20.68 11.25 -7.47
N VAL A 43 20.29 10.00 -7.16
CA VAL A 43 19.14 9.34 -7.81
C VAL A 43 17.85 9.65 -7.07
N PRO A 44 16.72 9.81 -7.79
CA PRO A 44 15.43 10.02 -7.15
C PRO A 44 15.03 8.87 -6.24
N THR A 45 14.40 9.20 -5.11
CA THR A 45 13.97 8.20 -4.13
C THR A 45 12.46 7.97 -4.22
N VAL A 46 12.07 6.70 -4.14
CA VAL A 46 10.67 6.24 -4.10
C VAL A 46 10.44 5.46 -2.81
N VAL A 47 9.39 5.80 -2.05
CA VAL A 47 9.00 5.10 -0.82
C VAL A 47 7.68 4.38 -1.05
N LEU A 48 7.65 3.07 -0.77
CA LEU A 48 6.53 2.18 -1.06
C LEU A 48 5.87 1.68 0.23
N ALA A 49 4.60 2.03 0.44
CA ALA A 49 3.76 1.59 1.55
C ALA A 49 2.70 0.60 1.06
N HIS A 50 2.75 -0.65 1.53
CA HIS A 50 1.85 -1.72 1.10
C HIS A 50 0.47 -1.67 1.81
N GLY A 51 -0.50 -2.47 1.32
CA GLY A 51 -1.83 -2.58 1.86
C GLY A 51 -1.97 -3.53 3.06
N TRP A 52 -3.15 -3.54 3.66
CA TRP A 52 -3.56 -4.50 4.69
C TRP A 52 -3.34 -5.94 4.20
N THR A 53 -2.85 -6.80 5.08
CA THR A 53 -2.46 -8.20 4.80
C THR A 53 -1.30 -8.40 3.82
N CYS A 54 -0.69 -7.33 3.32
CA CYS A 54 0.46 -7.39 2.42
C CYS A 54 1.80 -7.34 3.16
N SER A 55 2.88 -7.20 2.42
CA SER A 55 4.27 -7.01 2.88
C SER A 55 5.07 -6.33 1.77
N THR A 56 6.36 -6.07 2.00
CA THR A 56 7.29 -5.55 0.96
C THR A 56 7.26 -6.38 -0.32
N ALA A 57 7.04 -7.71 -0.21
CA ALA A 57 6.94 -8.61 -1.36
C ALA A 57 5.82 -8.24 -2.36
N PHE A 58 4.81 -7.49 -1.92
CA PHE A 58 3.74 -7.00 -2.78
C PHE A 58 4.24 -6.08 -3.90
N TRP A 59 5.32 -5.37 -3.65
CA TRP A 59 5.95 -4.42 -4.55
C TRP A 59 7.04 -5.03 -5.46
N ALA A 60 7.13 -6.37 -5.54
CA ALA A 60 8.21 -7.07 -6.25
C ALA A 60 8.45 -6.58 -7.69
N ALA A 61 7.39 -6.28 -8.44
CA ALA A 61 7.49 -5.79 -9.81
C ALA A 61 8.03 -4.36 -9.85
N GLN A 62 7.49 -3.46 -9.02
CA GLN A 62 7.93 -2.07 -8.92
C GLN A 62 9.38 -1.97 -8.45
N ILE A 63 9.75 -2.74 -7.42
CA ILE A 63 11.13 -2.77 -6.92
C ILE A 63 12.08 -3.23 -8.02
N ARG A 64 11.75 -4.30 -8.77
CA ARG A 64 12.62 -4.84 -9.83
C ARG A 64 12.87 -3.84 -10.95
N ASP A 65 11.83 -3.09 -11.33
CA ASP A 65 11.93 -2.12 -12.42
C ASP A 65 12.64 -0.83 -11.93
N LEU A 66 12.20 -0.27 -10.81
CA LEU A 66 12.69 1.01 -10.33
C LEU A 66 14.11 0.94 -9.75
N ALA A 67 14.50 -0.18 -9.15
CA ALA A 67 15.82 -0.30 -8.53
C ALA A 67 16.99 -0.28 -9.51
N ALA A 68 16.74 -0.27 -10.81
CA ALA A 68 17.76 -0.11 -11.84
C ALA A 68 18.34 1.33 -11.84
N ASP A 69 17.50 2.33 -11.57
CA ASP A 69 17.82 3.75 -11.73
C ASP A 69 17.25 4.65 -10.61
N HIS A 70 16.55 4.07 -9.64
CA HIS A 70 16.00 4.77 -8.48
C HIS A 70 16.40 4.10 -7.18
N ARG A 71 16.51 4.87 -6.13
CA ARG A 71 16.57 4.35 -4.77
C ARG A 71 15.15 4.03 -4.31
N VAL A 72 14.88 2.76 -4.03
CA VAL A 72 13.56 2.30 -3.63
C VAL A 72 13.59 1.87 -2.17
N ILE A 73 12.73 2.45 -1.35
CA ILE A 73 12.53 2.13 0.05
C ILE A 73 11.18 1.46 0.18
N ALA A 74 11.17 0.21 0.60
CA ALA A 74 9.94 -0.52 0.93
C ALA A 74 10.00 -0.93 2.41
N TYR A 75 8.86 -0.91 3.10
CA TYR A 75 8.83 -1.32 4.49
C TYR A 75 7.58 -2.16 4.79
N ASP A 76 7.73 -3.08 5.72
CA ASP A 76 6.59 -3.82 6.26
C ASP A 76 5.89 -2.97 7.31
N GLN A 77 4.64 -2.64 7.11
CA GLN A 77 3.83 -1.93 8.10
C GLN A 77 3.71 -2.76 9.38
N ARG A 78 3.49 -2.13 10.54
CA ARG A 78 3.47 -2.82 11.84
C ARG A 78 2.59 -4.07 11.84
N GLY A 79 3.15 -5.16 12.32
CA GLY A 79 2.52 -6.48 12.38
C GLY A 79 2.55 -7.28 11.08
N HIS A 80 2.90 -6.67 9.96
CA HIS A 80 2.96 -7.32 8.65
C HIS A 80 4.38 -7.79 8.31
N GLY A 81 4.48 -8.76 7.42
CA GLY A 81 5.75 -9.24 6.91
C GLY A 81 6.74 -9.61 8.02
N ARG A 82 7.85 -8.89 8.08
CA ARG A 82 8.93 -9.04 9.07
C ARG A 82 8.82 -8.05 10.24
N SER A 83 7.92 -7.08 10.18
CA SER A 83 7.64 -6.17 11.29
C SER A 83 6.84 -6.87 12.38
N PRO A 84 7.30 -6.83 13.66
CA PRO A 84 6.59 -7.47 14.75
C PRO A 84 5.19 -6.90 14.96
N ALA A 85 4.29 -7.71 15.52
CA ALA A 85 2.99 -7.22 15.96
C ALA A 85 3.16 -6.21 17.10
N SER A 86 2.29 -5.20 17.13
CA SER A 86 2.16 -4.21 18.19
C SER A 86 0.70 -4.14 18.61
N ASP A 87 0.44 -3.85 19.86
CA ASP A 87 -0.91 -3.68 20.38
C ASP A 87 -1.52 -2.33 19.94
N ALA A 88 -0.67 -1.34 19.62
CA ALA A 88 -1.10 -0.05 19.11
C ALA A 88 -1.34 -0.13 17.59
N CYS A 89 -2.62 -0.13 17.19
CA CYS A 89 -3.06 -0.01 15.80
C CYS A 89 -3.99 1.20 15.68
N GLY A 90 -3.79 2.01 14.65
CA GLY A 90 -4.61 3.20 14.40
C GLY A 90 -4.04 4.09 13.33
N THR A 91 -4.74 5.15 12.98
CA THR A 91 -4.30 6.11 11.97
C THR A 91 -3.05 6.87 12.39
N ASP A 92 -2.94 7.27 13.68
CA ASP A 92 -1.73 7.90 14.20
C ASP A 92 -0.53 6.95 14.14
N ALA A 93 -0.75 5.67 14.45
CA ALA A 93 0.30 4.66 14.34
C ALA A 93 0.80 4.48 12.90
N LEU A 94 -0.09 4.56 11.89
CA LEU A 94 0.34 4.56 10.47
C LEU A 94 1.20 5.77 10.15
N ALA A 95 0.80 6.95 10.63
CA ALA A 95 1.53 8.20 10.41
C ALA A 95 2.91 8.18 11.10
N ASP A 96 2.97 7.78 12.37
CA ASP A 96 4.21 7.72 13.14
C ASP A 96 5.19 6.68 12.58
N ASP A 97 4.67 5.57 12.04
CA ASP A 97 5.48 4.55 11.37
C ASP A 97 6.13 5.11 10.10
N LEU A 98 5.36 5.79 9.26
CA LEU A 98 5.92 6.42 8.06
C LEU A 98 6.96 7.49 8.42
N GLU A 99 6.70 8.34 9.42
CA GLU A 99 7.67 9.31 9.94
C GLU A 99 8.98 8.65 10.36
N ALA A 100 8.90 7.52 11.09
CA ALA A 100 10.08 6.76 11.50
C ALA A 100 10.85 6.18 10.32
N VAL A 101 10.14 5.68 9.30
CA VAL A 101 10.76 5.16 8.07
C VAL A 101 11.47 6.29 7.32
N LEU A 102 10.82 7.43 7.12
CA LEU A 102 11.43 8.60 6.45
C LEU A 102 12.66 9.08 7.22
N ALA A 103 12.57 9.20 8.55
CA ALA A 103 13.71 9.61 9.40
C ALA A 103 14.89 8.64 9.36
N ALA A 104 14.62 7.33 9.25
CA ALA A 104 15.68 6.32 9.22
C ALA A 104 16.33 6.15 7.85
N THR A 105 15.70 6.63 6.78
CA THR A 105 16.12 6.34 5.41
C THR A 105 16.46 7.56 4.58
N LEU A 106 15.88 8.72 4.85
CA LEU A 106 16.13 9.95 4.10
C LEU A 106 17.01 10.92 4.89
N ARG A 107 17.89 11.61 4.18
CA ARG A 107 18.71 12.69 4.75
C ARG A 107 17.90 13.98 4.82
N PRO A 108 18.26 14.93 5.71
CA PRO A 108 17.63 16.24 5.70
C PRO A 108 17.65 16.88 4.29
N GLY A 109 16.51 17.36 3.83
CA GLY A 109 16.36 17.96 2.49
C GLY A 109 16.21 16.98 1.33
N GLU A 110 16.47 15.68 1.51
CA GLU A 110 16.26 14.66 0.48
C GLU A 110 14.76 14.54 0.15
N LYS A 111 14.44 14.48 -1.15
CA LYS A 111 13.07 14.43 -1.64
C LYS A 111 12.71 13.04 -2.15
N ALA A 112 11.43 12.66 -1.99
CA ALA A 112 10.93 11.36 -2.40
C ALA A 112 9.51 11.44 -2.97
N VAL A 113 9.22 10.54 -3.91
CA VAL A 113 7.84 10.21 -4.32
C VAL A 113 7.32 9.12 -3.39
N LEU A 114 6.19 9.37 -2.75
CA LEU A 114 5.59 8.43 -1.82
C LEU A 114 4.44 7.68 -2.50
N VAL A 115 4.46 6.35 -2.43
CA VAL A 115 3.50 5.48 -3.11
C VAL A 115 2.78 4.63 -2.08
N GLY A 116 1.46 4.69 -2.04
CA GLY A 116 0.66 3.91 -1.12
C GLY A 116 -0.42 3.08 -1.82
N HIS A 117 -0.44 1.78 -1.54
CA HIS A 117 -1.52 0.89 -1.96
C HIS A 117 -2.48 0.62 -0.80
N SER A 118 -3.79 0.79 -1.01
CA SER A 118 -4.83 0.49 -0.03
C SER A 118 -4.52 1.12 1.34
N MET A 119 -4.32 0.35 2.42
CA MET A 119 -3.89 0.87 3.72
C MET A 119 -2.61 1.72 3.64
N GLY A 120 -1.70 1.43 2.71
CA GLY A 120 -0.52 2.28 2.45
C GLY A 120 -0.90 3.67 1.93
N GLY A 121 -1.94 3.80 1.11
CA GLY A 121 -2.51 5.09 0.71
C GLY A 121 -3.13 5.82 1.91
N MET A 122 -3.79 5.09 2.80
CA MET A 122 -4.31 5.62 4.06
C MET A 122 -3.19 6.11 4.98
N THR A 123 -2.04 5.42 4.97
CA THR A 123 -0.82 5.86 5.68
C THR A 123 -0.35 7.23 5.19
N LEU A 124 -0.33 7.45 3.86
CA LEU A 124 0.06 8.74 3.30
C LEU A 124 -0.91 9.86 3.71
N MET A 125 -2.22 9.59 3.65
CA MET A 125 -3.25 10.53 4.10
C MET A 125 -3.15 10.84 5.60
N ALA A 126 -2.90 9.83 6.44
CA ALA A 126 -2.73 10.02 7.89
C ALA A 126 -1.47 10.85 8.21
N ALA A 127 -0.41 10.68 7.42
CA ALA A 127 0.86 11.37 7.63
C ALA A 127 0.95 12.76 6.96
N ALA A 128 -0.05 13.20 6.20
CA ALA A 128 0.02 14.40 5.37
C ALA A 128 0.38 15.70 6.15
N THR A 129 0.05 15.77 7.44
CA THR A 129 0.38 16.90 8.32
C THR A 129 1.70 16.73 9.07
N ARG A 130 2.32 15.55 9.02
CA ARG A 130 3.52 15.23 9.79
C ARG A 130 4.77 15.93 9.23
N PRO A 131 5.71 16.32 10.11
CA PRO A 131 6.89 17.10 9.71
C PRO A 131 7.76 16.43 8.65
N ARG A 132 8.09 15.14 8.80
CA ARG A 132 8.94 14.43 7.84
C ARG A 132 8.24 14.22 6.50
N PHE A 133 6.92 13.93 6.54
CA PHE A 133 6.15 13.86 5.31
C PHE A 133 6.25 15.19 4.54
N ARG A 134 5.99 16.32 5.20
CA ARG A 134 6.08 17.66 4.57
C ARG A 134 7.50 18.01 4.12
N GLU A 135 8.52 17.58 4.85
CA GLU A 135 9.92 17.80 4.49
C GLU A 135 10.30 17.02 3.22
N HIS A 136 9.91 15.77 3.12
CA HIS A 136 10.47 14.85 2.12
C HIS A 136 9.56 14.59 0.92
N ALA A 137 8.23 14.59 1.08
CA ALA A 137 7.32 14.29 -0.01
C ALA A 137 7.30 15.41 -1.07
N VAL A 138 7.54 15.05 -2.32
CA VAL A 138 7.40 15.98 -3.47
C VAL A 138 6.22 15.61 -4.35
N ALA A 139 5.81 14.36 -4.35
CA ALA A 139 4.60 13.88 -5.01
C ALA A 139 4.11 12.60 -4.33
N ALA A 140 2.86 12.24 -4.57
CA ALA A 140 2.26 11.01 -4.05
C ALA A 140 1.51 10.24 -5.13
N LEU A 141 1.51 8.89 -5.01
CA LEU A 141 0.66 8.01 -5.79
C LEU A 141 -0.23 7.19 -4.87
N LEU A 142 -1.52 7.30 -5.04
CA LEU A 142 -2.54 6.54 -4.30
C LEU A 142 -3.09 5.44 -5.19
N CYS A 143 -2.82 4.17 -4.85
CA CYS A 143 -3.26 3.00 -5.60
C CYS A 143 -4.38 2.28 -4.85
N SER A 144 -5.57 2.12 -5.46
CA SER A 144 -6.70 1.32 -4.95
C SER A 144 -6.95 1.57 -3.45
N THR A 145 -7.23 2.80 -3.08
CA THR A 145 -7.42 3.24 -1.68
C THR A 145 -8.67 4.08 -1.51
N GLY A 146 -8.99 4.43 -0.28
CA GLY A 146 -10.08 5.31 0.10
C GLY A 146 -9.80 5.96 1.45
N SER A 147 -10.52 7.03 1.78
CA SER A 147 -10.32 7.81 3.00
C SER A 147 -11.30 7.47 4.12
N SER A 148 -12.49 6.96 3.80
CA SER A 148 -13.55 6.70 4.78
C SER A 148 -14.56 5.66 4.27
N ARG A 149 -15.45 5.17 5.13
CA ARG A 149 -16.58 4.27 4.84
C ARG A 149 -16.22 2.97 4.10
N LEU A 150 -15.00 2.47 4.28
CA LEU A 150 -14.41 1.38 3.51
C LEU A 150 -15.27 0.11 3.56
N VAL A 151 -15.64 -0.36 4.77
CA VAL A 151 -16.42 -1.59 4.96
C VAL A 151 -17.86 -1.42 4.47
N ALA A 152 -18.45 -0.24 4.63
CA ALA A 152 -19.82 0.04 4.19
C ALA A 152 -19.97 0.01 2.67
N GLU A 153 -18.96 0.47 1.94
CA GLU A 153 -18.95 0.56 0.48
C GLU A 153 -18.34 -0.66 -0.20
N ALA A 154 -17.60 -1.51 0.53
CA ALA A 154 -17.04 -2.75 -0.02
C ALA A 154 -18.10 -3.66 -0.65
N ARG A 155 -17.75 -4.27 -1.80
CA ARG A 155 -18.63 -5.12 -2.63
C ARG A 155 -18.15 -6.57 -2.68
N VAL A 156 -17.44 -7.02 -1.64
CA VAL A 156 -16.90 -8.40 -1.56
C VAL A 156 -17.99 -9.47 -1.40
N LEU A 157 -19.21 -9.07 -1.05
CA LEU A 157 -20.36 -9.95 -1.00
C LEU A 157 -21.35 -9.58 -2.11
N PRO A 158 -21.93 -10.57 -2.83
CA PRO A 158 -22.93 -10.34 -3.87
C PRO A 158 -24.32 -10.05 -3.28
N LEU A 159 -24.41 -9.06 -2.41
CA LEU A 159 -25.63 -8.64 -1.73
C LEU A 159 -25.94 -7.17 -2.07
N PRO A 160 -27.22 -6.77 -2.12
CA PRO A 160 -27.60 -5.37 -2.26
C PRO A 160 -26.98 -4.48 -1.19
N ALA A 161 -26.72 -3.21 -1.53
CA ALA A 161 -26.23 -2.22 -0.57
C ALA A 161 -27.22 -2.08 0.61
N GLY A 162 -26.70 -1.97 1.83
CA GLY A 162 -27.52 -1.82 3.02
C GLY A 162 -26.86 -2.39 4.28
N ARG A 163 -27.54 -2.19 5.41
CA ARG A 163 -27.03 -2.57 6.76
C ARG A 163 -26.68 -4.06 6.85
N LEU A 164 -27.45 -4.94 6.20
CA LEU A 164 -27.19 -6.39 6.22
C LEU A 164 -25.86 -6.73 5.56
N ARG A 165 -25.63 -6.23 4.32
CA ARG A 165 -24.34 -6.43 3.61
C ARG A 165 -23.19 -5.89 4.45
N THR A 166 -23.29 -4.66 4.95
CA THR A 166 -22.26 -4.03 5.79
C THR A 166 -21.95 -4.88 7.03
N GLY A 167 -22.96 -5.35 7.76
CA GLY A 167 -22.79 -6.16 8.95
C GLY A 167 -22.11 -7.51 8.66
N ILE A 168 -22.46 -8.17 7.55
CA ILE A 168 -21.81 -9.43 7.15
C ILE A 168 -20.38 -9.17 6.68
N THR A 169 -20.16 -8.12 5.84
CA THR A 169 -18.83 -7.73 5.38
C THR A 169 -17.89 -7.44 6.56
N LYS A 170 -18.34 -6.68 7.54
CA LYS A 170 -17.61 -6.41 8.78
C LYS A 170 -17.22 -7.71 9.50
N ARG A 171 -18.14 -8.66 9.64
CA ARG A 171 -17.86 -9.98 10.24
C ARG A 171 -16.83 -10.80 9.46
N VAL A 172 -16.97 -10.82 8.13
CA VAL A 172 -16.08 -11.59 7.24
C VAL A 172 -14.67 -11.01 7.28
N LEU A 173 -14.52 -9.71 7.03
CA LEU A 173 -13.22 -9.03 7.01
C LEU A 173 -12.57 -9.00 8.40
N GLY A 174 -13.37 -8.81 9.46
CA GLY A 174 -12.93 -8.81 10.87
C GLY A 174 -12.74 -10.19 11.49
N SER A 175 -12.91 -11.27 10.73
CA SER A 175 -12.82 -12.63 11.28
C SER A 175 -11.41 -12.95 11.80
N ARG A 176 -11.35 -13.56 13.00
CA ARG A 176 -10.13 -14.18 13.57
C ARG A 176 -9.90 -15.62 13.10
N ALA A 177 -10.81 -16.17 12.29
CA ALA A 177 -10.66 -17.52 11.77
C ALA A 177 -9.38 -17.62 10.91
N PRO A 178 -8.65 -18.74 10.96
CA PRO A 178 -7.56 -18.98 10.03
C PRO A 178 -8.10 -19.01 8.60
N LEU A 179 -7.32 -18.50 7.63
CA LEU A 179 -7.69 -18.56 6.21
C LEU A 179 -7.62 -20.00 5.65
N GLY A 180 -7.10 -20.93 6.44
CA GLY A 180 -6.88 -22.29 6.00
C GLY A 180 -5.74 -22.44 4.97
N PRO A 181 -5.61 -23.61 4.33
CA PRO A 181 -4.63 -23.82 3.28
C PRO A 181 -5.00 -23.08 1.99
N ILE A 182 -4.01 -22.78 1.18
CA ILE A 182 -4.20 -22.16 -0.15
C ILE A 182 -4.69 -23.23 -1.12
N THR A 183 -6.00 -23.44 -1.13
CA THR A 183 -6.69 -24.37 -2.05
C THR A 183 -7.15 -23.66 -3.32
N PRO A 184 -7.54 -24.36 -4.39
CA PRO A 184 -8.18 -23.75 -5.56
C PRO A 184 -9.40 -22.90 -5.20
N VAL A 185 -10.22 -23.35 -4.23
CA VAL A 185 -11.39 -22.61 -3.75
C VAL A 185 -10.95 -21.33 -3.02
N ALA A 186 -9.96 -21.41 -2.12
CA ALA A 186 -9.42 -20.22 -1.43
C ALA A 186 -8.88 -19.19 -2.43
N ARG A 187 -8.16 -19.64 -3.47
CA ARG A 187 -7.70 -18.75 -4.57
C ARG A 187 -8.85 -18.12 -5.33
N ALA A 188 -9.89 -18.88 -5.65
CA ALA A 188 -11.07 -18.34 -6.35
C ALA A 188 -11.79 -17.28 -5.51
N ILE A 189 -11.95 -17.50 -4.21
CA ILE A 189 -12.52 -16.54 -3.27
C ILE A 189 -11.65 -15.27 -3.18
N LEU A 190 -10.33 -15.43 -3.03
CA LEU A 190 -9.41 -14.29 -2.99
C LEU A 190 -9.48 -13.50 -4.30
N LYS A 191 -9.37 -14.18 -5.45
CA LYS A 191 -9.49 -13.54 -6.76
C LYS A 191 -10.78 -12.75 -6.87
N TYR A 192 -11.90 -13.36 -6.53
CA TYR A 192 -13.20 -12.68 -6.55
C TYR A 192 -13.21 -11.42 -5.69
N ALA A 193 -12.69 -11.51 -4.47
CA ALA A 193 -12.75 -10.41 -3.50
C ALA A 193 -11.77 -9.26 -3.82
N THR A 194 -10.61 -9.57 -4.40
CA THR A 194 -9.49 -8.61 -4.46
C THR A 194 -8.93 -8.35 -5.86
N MET A 195 -9.27 -9.14 -6.86
CA MET A 195 -8.65 -9.04 -8.19
C MET A 195 -9.69 -8.96 -9.31
N GLY A 196 -9.25 -8.48 -10.45
CA GLY A 196 -10.06 -8.46 -11.67
C GLY A 196 -10.25 -9.86 -12.27
N PRO A 197 -11.29 -10.06 -13.07
CA PRO A 197 -11.59 -11.37 -13.70
C PRO A 197 -10.45 -11.86 -14.60
N GLY A 198 -9.71 -10.94 -15.24
CA GLY A 198 -8.59 -11.23 -16.13
C GLY A 198 -7.27 -11.61 -15.45
N SER A 199 -7.17 -11.52 -14.11
CA SER A 199 -5.92 -11.81 -13.40
C SER A 199 -5.46 -13.25 -13.59
N SER A 200 -4.18 -13.42 -13.93
CA SER A 200 -3.58 -14.73 -14.22
C SER A 200 -3.47 -15.62 -12.96
N PRO A 201 -3.40 -16.95 -13.12
CA PRO A 201 -3.18 -17.85 -12.00
C PRO A 201 -1.92 -17.52 -11.17
N GLY A 202 -0.85 -17.04 -11.82
CA GLY A 202 0.39 -16.64 -11.15
C GLY A 202 0.19 -15.41 -10.24
N MET A 203 -0.54 -14.39 -10.71
CA MET A 203 -0.91 -13.21 -9.90
C MET A 203 -1.73 -13.62 -8.68
N VAL A 204 -2.73 -14.48 -8.88
CA VAL A 204 -3.59 -14.98 -7.81
C VAL A 204 -2.81 -15.77 -6.76
N GLU A 205 -1.91 -16.66 -7.21
CA GLU A 205 -1.06 -17.43 -6.31
C GLU A 205 -0.12 -16.53 -5.50
N ALA A 206 0.51 -15.55 -6.13
CA ALA A 206 1.39 -14.61 -5.46
C ALA A 206 0.63 -13.81 -4.38
N CYS A 207 -0.52 -13.24 -4.73
CA CYS A 207 -1.37 -12.52 -3.78
C CYS A 207 -1.87 -13.44 -2.64
N ALA A 208 -2.27 -14.69 -2.97
CA ALA A 208 -2.73 -15.65 -1.97
C ALA A 208 -1.63 -15.95 -0.94
N ARG A 209 -0.39 -16.16 -1.38
CA ARG A 209 0.75 -16.39 -0.47
C ARG A 209 1.00 -15.20 0.44
N ILE A 210 1.01 -13.98 -0.11
CA ILE A 210 1.22 -12.75 0.64
C ILE A 210 0.11 -12.59 1.71
N VAL A 211 -1.16 -12.70 1.33
CA VAL A 211 -2.30 -12.52 2.23
C VAL A 211 -2.36 -13.60 3.32
N HIS A 212 -2.07 -14.86 3.00
CA HIS A 212 -2.05 -15.95 3.98
C HIS A 212 -0.88 -15.84 4.97
N ALA A 213 0.17 -15.11 4.60
CA ALA A 213 1.30 -14.81 5.48
C ALA A 213 0.93 -13.91 6.65
N CYS A 214 -0.04 -13.03 6.48
CA CYS A 214 -0.44 -12.08 7.51
C CYS A 214 -1.00 -12.82 8.75
N PRO A 215 -0.47 -12.55 9.97
CA PRO A 215 -0.99 -13.18 11.18
C PRO A 215 -2.46 -12.83 11.39
N ARG A 216 -3.25 -13.84 11.80
CA ARG A 216 -4.69 -13.65 12.05
C ARG A 216 -5.01 -12.55 13.06
N ALA A 217 -4.17 -12.39 14.10
CA ALA A 217 -4.34 -11.34 15.10
C ALA A 217 -4.14 -9.96 14.50
N VAL A 218 -3.10 -9.78 13.68
CA VAL A 218 -2.80 -8.54 12.96
C VAL A 218 -3.91 -8.21 11.96
N ARG A 219 -4.32 -9.22 11.16
CA ARG A 219 -5.44 -9.06 10.23
C ARG A 219 -6.70 -8.56 10.93
N HIS A 220 -7.04 -9.17 12.08
CA HIS A 220 -8.19 -8.74 12.87
C HIS A 220 -8.03 -7.34 13.44
N ALA A 221 -6.89 -7.03 14.09
CA ALA A 221 -6.67 -5.72 14.70
C ALA A 221 -6.82 -4.59 13.68
N TRP A 222 -6.15 -4.70 12.54
CA TRP A 222 -6.25 -3.71 11.47
C TRP A 222 -7.63 -3.64 10.83
N SER A 223 -8.38 -4.75 10.74
CA SER A 223 -9.75 -4.71 10.23
C SER A 223 -10.68 -3.83 11.07
N GLN A 224 -10.45 -3.77 12.39
CA GLN A 224 -11.22 -2.89 13.28
C GLN A 224 -10.88 -1.41 13.05
N VAL A 225 -9.62 -1.10 12.78
CA VAL A 225 -9.18 0.26 12.40
C VAL A 225 -9.83 0.67 11.08
N LEU A 226 -9.73 -0.19 10.05
CA LEU A 226 -10.27 0.08 8.72
C LEU A 226 -11.81 0.24 8.70
N ASP A 227 -12.54 -0.41 9.62
CA ASP A 227 -13.99 -0.27 9.76
C ASP A 227 -14.41 1.12 10.24
N LEU A 228 -13.59 1.76 11.07
CA LEU A 228 -13.87 3.05 11.71
C LEU A 228 -13.07 4.22 11.11
N LEU A 229 -12.21 3.92 10.12
CA LEU A 229 -11.29 4.88 9.57
C LEU A 229 -12.02 6.04 8.88
N ASP A 230 -11.61 7.26 9.25
CA ASP A 230 -11.96 8.50 8.57
C ASP A 230 -10.71 9.38 8.44
N LEU A 231 -10.26 9.55 7.22
CA LEU A 231 -9.08 10.33 6.82
C LEU A 231 -9.44 11.46 5.83
N ASP A 232 -10.70 11.86 5.76
CA ASP A 232 -11.14 12.91 4.85
C ASP A 232 -10.43 14.25 5.12
N HIS A 233 -10.05 14.50 6.38
CA HIS A 233 -9.19 15.64 6.71
C HIS A 233 -7.78 15.46 6.13
N GLY A 234 -7.17 14.30 6.29
CA GLY A 234 -5.83 14.00 5.76
C GLY A 234 -5.75 14.11 4.23
N VAL A 235 -6.83 13.79 3.50
CA VAL A 235 -6.89 14.02 2.04
C VAL A 235 -6.75 15.50 1.70
N ARG A 236 -7.42 16.39 2.46
CA ARG A 236 -7.33 17.86 2.24
C ARG A 236 -5.95 18.43 2.60
N GLU A 237 -5.23 17.78 3.52
CA GLU A 237 -3.88 18.14 3.92
C GLU A 237 -2.79 17.55 3.00
N LEU A 238 -3.14 16.65 2.09
CA LEU A 238 -2.22 16.06 1.11
C LEU A 238 -2.01 17.05 -0.04
N THR A 239 -1.22 18.10 0.21
CA THR A 239 -1.04 19.23 -0.70
C THR A 239 -0.04 19.00 -1.82
N VAL A 240 0.79 17.96 -1.73
CA VAL A 240 1.73 17.61 -2.80
C VAL A 240 0.99 17.13 -4.06
N PRO A 241 1.57 17.29 -5.26
CA PRO A 241 1.03 16.70 -6.48
C PRO A 241 0.71 15.23 -6.27
N THR A 242 -0.57 14.85 -6.41
CA THR A 242 -1.04 13.49 -6.09
C THR A 242 -1.78 12.87 -7.26
N ALA A 243 -1.28 11.75 -7.76
CA ALA A 243 -1.97 10.93 -8.75
C ALA A 243 -2.74 9.78 -8.07
N VAL A 244 -3.82 9.34 -8.71
CA VAL A 244 -4.67 8.25 -8.23
C VAL A 244 -4.76 7.16 -9.31
N VAL A 245 -4.60 5.90 -8.90
CA VAL A 245 -4.79 4.71 -9.74
C VAL A 245 -5.83 3.80 -9.10
N ALA A 246 -6.82 3.35 -9.85
CA ALA A 246 -7.86 2.48 -9.33
C ALA A 246 -8.37 1.48 -10.37
N GLY A 247 -8.63 0.24 -9.95
CA GLY A 247 -9.27 -0.77 -10.77
C GLY A 247 -10.80 -0.57 -10.81
N THR A 248 -11.40 -0.65 -12.01
CA THR A 248 -12.87 -0.47 -12.14
C THR A 248 -13.66 -1.66 -11.59
N ALA A 249 -13.00 -2.83 -11.40
CA ALA A 249 -13.59 -4.03 -10.79
C ALA A 249 -13.18 -4.20 -9.31
N ASP A 250 -12.57 -3.19 -8.68
CA ASP A 250 -12.23 -3.22 -7.25
C ASP A 250 -13.47 -3.38 -6.38
N ARG A 251 -13.48 -4.42 -5.53
CA ARG A 251 -14.58 -4.71 -4.61
C ARG A 251 -14.28 -4.34 -3.16
N LEU A 252 -13.02 -4.05 -2.83
CA LEU A 252 -12.63 -3.59 -1.49
C LEU A 252 -12.74 -2.07 -1.37
N THR A 253 -12.13 -1.34 -2.30
CA THR A 253 -12.25 0.11 -2.43
C THR A 253 -12.80 0.45 -3.82
N PRO A 254 -14.12 0.28 -4.05
CA PRO A 254 -14.73 0.55 -5.34
C PRO A 254 -14.35 1.91 -5.91
N LEU A 255 -14.36 2.03 -7.24
CA LEU A 255 -13.95 3.22 -7.99
C LEU A 255 -14.54 4.55 -7.45
N ALA A 256 -15.67 4.49 -6.75
CA ALA A 256 -16.26 5.66 -6.10
C ALA A 256 -15.30 6.31 -5.07
N HIS A 257 -14.48 5.51 -4.37
CA HIS A 257 -13.47 6.04 -3.46
C HIS A 257 -12.39 6.83 -4.20
N ALA A 258 -11.87 6.30 -5.30
CA ALA A 258 -10.87 7.01 -6.11
C ALA A 258 -11.42 8.34 -6.65
N ARG A 259 -12.67 8.34 -7.12
CA ARG A 259 -13.33 9.56 -7.60
C ARG A 259 -13.59 10.57 -6.47
N ALA A 260 -13.92 10.10 -5.26
CA ALA A 260 -14.05 10.95 -4.08
C ALA A 260 -12.70 11.57 -3.66
N LEU A 261 -11.62 10.79 -3.70
CA LEU A 261 -10.26 11.31 -3.46
C LEU A 261 -9.92 12.41 -4.47
N VAL A 262 -10.11 12.16 -5.78
CA VAL A 262 -9.85 13.15 -6.84
C VAL A 262 -10.62 14.45 -6.62
N ALA A 263 -11.88 14.35 -6.19
CA ALA A 263 -12.72 15.52 -5.92
C ALA A 263 -12.30 16.32 -4.67
N THR A 264 -11.51 15.70 -3.77
CA THR A 264 -11.16 16.28 -2.46
C THR A 264 -9.69 16.72 -2.39
N LEU A 265 -8.78 16.04 -3.13
CA LEU A 265 -7.35 16.35 -3.16
C LEU A 265 -7.10 17.78 -3.65
N PRO A 266 -6.35 18.59 -2.91
CA PRO A 266 -6.08 19.98 -3.30
C PRO A 266 -5.20 20.09 -4.55
N ASN A 267 -4.36 19.10 -4.82
CA ASN A 267 -3.45 19.08 -5.97
C ASN A 267 -3.48 17.70 -6.65
N CYS A 268 -4.65 17.33 -7.21
CA CYS A 268 -4.79 16.09 -7.97
C CYS A 268 -4.21 16.27 -9.38
N VAL A 269 -3.20 15.48 -9.73
CA VAL A 269 -2.53 15.53 -11.04
C VAL A 269 -3.00 14.43 -12.01
N GLY A 270 -3.99 13.63 -11.63
CA GLY A 270 -4.66 12.71 -12.53
C GLY A 270 -5.25 11.48 -11.85
N LEU A 271 -6.26 10.90 -12.53
CA LEU A 271 -6.88 9.61 -12.20
C LEU A 271 -6.65 8.64 -13.35
N THR A 272 -6.09 7.48 -13.04
CA THR A 272 -5.98 6.36 -13.99
C THR A 272 -6.96 5.27 -13.59
N GLU A 273 -8.03 5.12 -14.37
CA GLU A 273 -9.02 4.05 -14.19
C GLU A 273 -8.60 2.82 -15.01
N LEU A 274 -8.27 1.72 -14.33
CA LEU A 274 -7.82 0.47 -14.95
C LEU A 274 -9.01 -0.45 -15.22
N THR A 275 -9.47 -0.48 -16.46
CA THR A 275 -10.65 -1.22 -16.85
C THR A 275 -10.54 -2.72 -16.59
N GLY A 276 -11.49 -3.28 -15.83
CA GLY A 276 -11.58 -4.69 -15.51
C GLY A 276 -10.59 -5.20 -14.46
N LEU A 277 -9.69 -4.34 -13.93
CA LEU A 277 -8.77 -4.71 -12.87
C LEU A 277 -9.38 -4.51 -11.48
N GLY A 278 -8.91 -5.29 -10.52
CA GLY A 278 -9.38 -5.29 -9.14
C GLY A 278 -8.60 -4.36 -8.23
N HIS A 279 -8.48 -4.80 -6.98
CA HIS A 279 -7.83 -4.06 -5.89
C HIS A 279 -6.29 -4.13 -5.94
N MET A 280 -5.73 -5.22 -6.48
CA MET A 280 -4.28 -5.47 -6.45
C MET A 280 -3.56 -4.82 -7.64
N THR A 281 -3.87 -3.55 -7.92
CA THR A 281 -3.39 -2.83 -9.12
C THR A 281 -1.87 -2.88 -9.33
N PRO A 282 -0.98 -2.80 -8.31
CA PRO A 282 0.46 -2.97 -8.51
C PRO A 282 0.89 -4.36 -9.01
N VAL A 283 0.08 -5.38 -8.76
CA VAL A 283 0.32 -6.76 -9.25
C VAL A 283 -0.41 -7.01 -10.57
N GLU A 284 -1.60 -6.45 -10.74
CA GLU A 284 -2.46 -6.69 -11.92
C GLU A 284 -2.01 -5.86 -13.14
N ALA A 285 -1.46 -4.65 -12.91
CA ALA A 285 -0.96 -3.76 -13.94
C ALA A 285 0.38 -3.12 -13.52
N PRO A 286 1.44 -3.94 -13.31
CA PRO A 286 2.72 -3.44 -12.78
C PRO A 286 3.32 -2.34 -13.65
N ASP A 287 3.27 -2.48 -14.97
CA ASP A 287 3.87 -1.51 -15.89
C ASP A 287 3.16 -0.15 -15.83
N VAL A 288 1.83 -0.14 -15.68
CA VAL A 288 1.07 1.12 -15.56
C VAL A 288 1.39 1.81 -14.24
N VAL A 289 1.41 1.06 -13.13
CA VAL A 289 1.74 1.63 -11.81
C VAL A 289 3.17 2.13 -11.79
N THR A 290 4.14 1.37 -12.31
CA THR A 290 5.54 1.78 -12.39
C THR A 290 5.70 3.01 -13.31
N GLY A 291 5.01 3.04 -14.46
CA GLY A 291 5.00 4.19 -15.35
C GLY A 291 4.52 5.46 -14.65
N ARG A 292 3.42 5.38 -13.86
CA ARG A 292 2.93 6.53 -13.09
C ARG A 292 3.91 6.98 -12.00
N ILE A 293 4.63 6.06 -11.36
CA ILE A 293 5.71 6.42 -10.43
C ILE A 293 6.82 7.18 -11.16
N ARG A 294 7.28 6.68 -12.32
CA ARG A 294 8.33 7.32 -13.12
C ARG A 294 7.92 8.72 -13.61
N GLU A 295 6.67 8.90 -14.03
CA GLU A 295 6.12 10.22 -14.39
C GLU A 295 6.20 11.19 -13.21
N LEU A 296 5.73 10.79 -12.02
CA LEU A 296 5.81 11.63 -10.82
C LEU A 296 7.25 11.95 -10.42
N VAL A 297 8.17 11.01 -10.58
CA VAL A 297 9.59 11.25 -10.34
C VAL A 297 10.15 12.28 -11.35
N ALA A 298 9.87 12.10 -12.63
CA ALA A 298 10.34 12.97 -13.68
C ALA A 298 9.83 14.42 -13.53
N ASP A 299 8.56 14.57 -13.12
CA ASP A 299 7.92 15.88 -13.02
C ASP A 299 8.28 16.61 -11.72
N TYR A 300 8.50 15.90 -10.60
CA TYR A 300 8.55 16.51 -9.27
C TYR A 300 9.79 16.18 -8.44
N ALA A 301 10.53 15.10 -8.74
CA ALA A 301 11.69 14.69 -7.96
C ALA A 301 13.03 14.90 -8.67
N GLN A 302 13.07 15.67 -9.77
CA GLN A 302 14.32 15.98 -10.45
C GLN A 302 15.23 16.78 -9.49
N ILE A 303 16.44 16.26 -9.32
CA ILE A 303 17.52 17.02 -8.67
C ILE A 303 17.83 18.16 -9.63
N LYS A 304 17.51 19.40 -9.24
CA LYS A 304 17.98 20.57 -9.99
C LYS A 304 19.49 20.57 -9.93
N GLU A 305 20.15 20.23 -11.04
CA GLU A 305 21.58 20.48 -11.19
C GLU A 305 21.79 22.01 -11.03
N GLY A 306 22.45 22.37 -9.96
CA GLY A 306 23.12 23.64 -9.72
C GLY A 306 22.30 24.91 -9.89
N ALA A 307 21.91 25.53 -8.80
CA ALA A 307 21.85 27.00 -8.68
C ALA A 307 23.02 27.48 -7.85
#